data_e4062174b951a54c90c3b7d18547da04
#
_entry.id   e4062174b951a54c90c3b7d18547da04
#
_cell.length_a   1.000
_cell.length_b   1.000
_cell.length_c   1.000
_cell.angle_alpha   90.00
_cell.angle_beta   90.00
_cell.angle_gamma   90.00
#
_symmetry.space_group_name_H-M   'P 1'
#
loop_
_entity.id
_entity.type
_entity.pdbx_description
1 polymer ?
#
loop_
_entity_poly.entity_id
_entity_poly.type
_entity_poly.pdbx_seq_one_letter_code
_entity_poly.pdbx_strand_id
1 'polypeptide(L)'
;MANGKAIAIDGNGHQGRDFIYIEDAVRAMVLAGTKREKSVSGVYNIGTGRATSLRQVIRSIKAGGVEVKATYTPEADTGQNSFALDASRFKKHFGWKPKTVSRTGIKNTLLWFQERKA
;
A
#
# COMPACT_ATOMS: atom_id res chain seq x y z
N MET A 1 11.60 10.60 -6.53
CA MET A 1 11.36 10.03 -7.87
C MET A 1 11.66 11.00 -9.02
N ALA A 2 12.21 12.15 -8.78
CA ALA A 2 12.31 13.20 -9.79
C ALA A 2 13.66 13.36 -10.47
N ASN A 3 14.60 12.49 -10.26
CA ASN A 3 15.99 12.69 -10.72
C ASN A 3 16.40 11.75 -11.87
N GLY A 4 15.46 11.18 -12.62
CA GLY A 4 15.77 10.32 -13.76
C GLY A 4 16.51 9.00 -13.42
N LYS A 5 16.73 8.72 -12.13
CA LYS A 5 17.39 7.49 -11.70
C LYS A 5 16.45 6.30 -11.84
N ALA A 6 17.00 5.18 -12.30
CA ALA A 6 16.27 3.91 -12.31
C ALA A 6 15.99 3.43 -10.89
N ILE A 7 14.81 2.83 -10.70
CA ILE A 7 14.47 2.14 -9.46
C ILE A 7 15.02 0.72 -9.56
N ALA A 8 15.90 0.36 -8.63
CA ALA A 8 16.36 -1.02 -8.49
C ALA A 8 15.31 -1.85 -7.73
N ILE A 9 14.95 -3.00 -8.29
CA ILE A 9 14.00 -3.93 -7.70
C ILE A 9 14.69 -5.27 -7.52
N ASP A 10 14.80 -5.70 -6.28
CA ASP A 10 15.23 -7.03 -5.96
C ASP A 10 14.15 -8.03 -6.37
N GLY A 11 14.58 -9.13 -7.01
CA GLY A 11 13.68 -10.10 -7.60
C GLY A 11 13.11 -9.66 -8.96
N ASN A 12 12.13 -10.41 -9.41
CA ASN A 12 11.50 -10.21 -10.73
C ASN A 12 10.33 -9.20 -10.71
N GLY A 13 10.00 -8.63 -9.54
CA GLY A 13 8.92 -7.68 -9.36
C GLY A 13 7.51 -8.28 -9.29
N HIS A 14 7.38 -9.62 -9.28
CA HIS A 14 6.10 -10.31 -9.08
C HIS A 14 5.70 -10.45 -7.60
N GLN A 15 6.66 -10.24 -6.68
CA GLN A 15 6.36 -10.22 -5.26
C GLN A 15 5.31 -9.17 -4.93
N GLY A 16 4.28 -9.59 -4.21
CA GLY A 16 3.14 -8.75 -3.85
C GLY A 16 3.15 -8.34 -2.39
N ARG A 17 2.64 -7.16 -2.11
CA ARG A 17 2.40 -6.65 -0.76
C ARG A 17 1.01 -6.05 -0.68
N ASP A 18 0.46 -6.01 0.51
CA ASP A 18 -0.81 -5.34 0.76
C ASP A 18 -0.54 -3.84 0.97
N PHE A 19 -0.77 -3.05 -0.07
CA PHE A 19 -0.61 -1.61 -0.02
C PHE A 19 -1.92 -0.95 0.40
N ILE A 20 -1.95 -0.43 1.61
CA ILE A 20 -3.06 0.37 2.12
C ILE A 20 -2.79 1.86 1.88
N TYR A 21 -3.82 2.60 1.46
CA TYR A 21 -3.73 4.05 1.31
C TYR A 21 -3.75 4.73 2.67
N ILE A 22 -2.96 5.80 2.80
CA ILE A 22 -2.74 6.47 4.09
C ILE A 22 -4.04 6.92 4.77
N GLU A 23 -5.00 7.46 4.04
CA GLU A 23 -6.28 7.90 4.63
C GLU A 23 -7.08 6.73 5.20
N ASP A 24 -7.04 5.57 4.59
CA ASP A 24 -7.68 4.36 5.11
C ASP A 24 -7.01 3.90 6.41
N ALA A 25 -5.68 3.97 6.47
CA ALA A 25 -4.92 3.64 7.68
C ALA A 25 -5.21 4.63 8.81
N VAL A 26 -5.18 5.94 8.51
CA VAL A 26 -5.49 6.99 9.49
C VAL A 26 -6.91 6.83 10.03
N ARG A 27 -7.88 6.55 9.18
CA ARG A 27 -9.26 6.31 9.60
C ARG A 27 -9.39 5.11 10.53
N ALA A 28 -8.62 4.04 10.28
CA ALA A 28 -8.57 2.90 11.20
C ALA A 28 -7.98 3.29 12.55
N MET A 29 -6.88 4.05 12.57
CA MET A 29 -6.25 4.53 13.82
C MET A 29 -7.18 5.41 14.64
N VAL A 30 -7.90 6.33 13.99
CA VAL A 30 -8.88 7.19 14.66
C VAL A 30 -10.00 6.37 15.28
N LEU A 31 -10.54 5.39 14.56
CA LEU A 31 -11.57 4.48 15.09
C LEU A 31 -11.06 3.70 16.30
N ALA A 32 -9.85 3.16 16.22
CA ALA A 32 -9.25 2.41 17.31
C ALA A 32 -9.02 3.29 18.55
N GLY A 33 -8.60 4.55 18.37
CA GLY A 33 -8.33 5.47 19.46
C GLY A 33 -9.59 6.09 20.10
N THR A 34 -10.70 6.13 19.37
CA THR A 34 -11.96 6.75 19.85
C THR A 34 -12.96 5.75 20.43
N LYS A 35 -12.86 4.47 20.07
CA LYS A 35 -13.73 3.45 20.61
C LYS A 35 -13.34 3.08 22.04
N ARG A 36 -14.24 3.31 22.99
CA ARG A 36 -13.98 3.17 24.43
C ARG A 36 -14.36 1.81 25.04
N GLU A 37 -14.81 0.87 24.23
CA GLU A 37 -15.21 -0.46 24.72
C GLU A 37 -13.99 -1.31 25.07
N LYS A 38 -13.89 -1.75 26.31
CA LYS A 38 -12.80 -2.66 26.77
C LYS A 38 -12.75 -3.99 26.01
N SER A 39 -13.89 -4.45 25.50
CA SER A 39 -14.02 -5.69 24.74
C SER A 39 -13.31 -5.70 23.39
N VAL A 40 -12.86 -4.54 22.92
CA VAL A 40 -12.14 -4.39 21.64
C VAL A 40 -10.63 -4.21 21.79
N SER A 41 -10.11 -4.33 23.02
CA SER A 41 -8.66 -4.28 23.24
C SER A 41 -7.96 -5.48 22.56
N GLY A 42 -6.79 -5.26 21.99
CA GLY A 42 -6.00 -6.31 21.38
C GLY A 42 -5.21 -5.87 20.16
N VAL A 43 -4.57 -6.84 19.51
CA VAL A 43 -3.80 -6.64 18.26
C VAL A 43 -4.70 -6.91 17.07
N TYR A 44 -4.63 -6.03 16.08
CA TYR A 44 -5.44 -6.09 14.87
C TYR A 44 -4.59 -5.86 13.63
N ASN A 45 -4.87 -6.60 12.58
CA ASN A 45 -4.35 -6.30 11.25
C ASN A 45 -5.22 -5.23 10.59
N ILE A 46 -4.57 -4.31 9.87
CA ILE A 46 -5.21 -3.34 8.97
C ILE A 46 -4.59 -3.54 7.58
N GLY A 47 -5.42 -3.79 6.60
CA GLY A 47 -4.97 -4.02 5.23
C GLY A 47 -6.14 -4.05 4.26
N THR A 48 -5.83 -4.20 2.99
CA THR A 48 -6.85 -4.27 1.93
C THR A 48 -7.33 -5.69 1.68
N GLY A 49 -6.60 -6.70 2.16
CA GLY A 49 -6.85 -8.10 1.87
C GLY A 49 -6.39 -8.51 0.46
N ARG A 50 -5.64 -7.65 -0.24
CA ARG A 50 -5.18 -7.91 -1.61
C ARG A 50 -3.71 -7.60 -1.78
N ALA A 51 -2.96 -8.55 -2.30
CA ALA A 51 -1.58 -8.32 -2.68
C ALA A 51 -1.51 -7.61 -4.04
N THR A 52 -0.71 -6.57 -4.11
CA THR A 52 -0.38 -5.86 -5.34
C THR A 52 1.10 -6.06 -5.64
N SER A 53 1.47 -6.52 -6.83
CA SER A 53 2.87 -6.74 -7.18
C SER A 53 3.61 -5.42 -7.43
N LEU A 54 4.93 -5.43 -7.27
CA LEU A 54 5.76 -4.26 -7.57
C LEU A 54 5.63 -3.84 -9.04
N ARG A 55 5.47 -4.79 -9.95
CA ARG A 55 5.18 -4.49 -11.36
C ARG A 55 3.85 -3.74 -11.54
N GLN A 56 2.82 -4.10 -10.79
CA GLN A 56 1.53 -3.39 -10.80
C GLN A 56 1.66 -1.98 -10.22
N VAL A 57 2.46 -1.80 -9.15
CA VAL A 57 2.75 -0.47 -8.58
C VAL A 57 3.42 0.41 -9.63
N ILE A 58 4.50 -0.07 -10.28
CA ILE A 58 5.20 0.67 -11.34
C ILE A 58 4.26 1.03 -12.49
N ARG A 59 3.41 0.10 -12.92
CA ARG A 59 2.41 0.35 -13.96
C ARG A 59 1.44 1.46 -13.56
N SER A 60 1.01 1.46 -12.30
CA SER A 60 0.11 2.50 -11.77
C SER A 60 0.79 3.87 -11.70
N ILE A 61 2.08 3.93 -11.37
CA ILE A 61 2.88 5.15 -11.36
C ILE A 61 3.01 5.71 -12.79
N LYS A 62 3.33 4.86 -13.76
CA LYS A 62 3.41 5.26 -15.18
C LYS A 62 2.07 5.76 -15.70
N ALA A 63 0.97 5.09 -15.35
CA ALA A 63 -0.38 5.53 -15.71
C ALA A 63 -0.77 6.88 -15.07
N GLY A 64 -0.12 7.27 -13.99
CA GLY A 64 -0.22 8.60 -13.37
C GLY A 64 0.64 9.68 -14.03
N GLY A 65 1.26 9.39 -15.18
CA GLY A 65 2.06 10.37 -15.95
C GLY A 65 3.52 10.51 -15.47
N VAL A 66 3.98 9.62 -14.60
CA VAL A 66 5.37 9.63 -14.12
C VAL A 66 6.18 8.58 -14.87
N GLU A 67 7.21 9.01 -15.58
CA GLU A 67 8.12 8.09 -16.23
C GLU A 67 9.01 7.38 -15.20
N VAL A 68 9.01 6.05 -15.22
CA VAL A 68 9.80 5.20 -14.31
C VAL A 68 10.61 4.21 -15.12
N LYS A 69 11.92 4.25 -14.95
CA LYS A 69 12.83 3.20 -15.37
C LYS A 69 13.03 2.23 -14.20
N ALA A 70 12.86 0.93 -14.41
CA ALA A 70 13.06 -0.08 -13.39
C ALA A 70 14.08 -1.11 -13.88
N THR A 71 15.00 -1.48 -13.00
CA THR A 71 15.92 -2.59 -13.18
C THR A 71 15.56 -3.69 -12.20
N TYR A 72 15.76 -4.94 -12.58
CA TYR A 72 15.39 -6.11 -11.80
C TYR A 72 16.60 -6.98 -11.55
N THR A 73 16.70 -7.54 -10.35
CA THR A 73 17.73 -8.52 -9.96
C THR A 73 17.03 -9.84 -9.62
N PRO A 74 16.73 -10.69 -10.63
CA PRO A 74 15.89 -11.89 -10.43
C PRO A 74 16.44 -12.88 -9.41
N GLU A 75 17.77 -12.94 -9.26
CA GLU A 75 18.48 -13.84 -8.37
C GLU A 75 18.45 -13.39 -6.91
N ALA A 76 18.01 -12.14 -6.64
CA ALA A 76 17.94 -11.65 -5.28
C ALA A 76 16.86 -12.41 -4.50
N ASP A 77 17.21 -12.84 -3.30
CA ASP A 77 16.23 -13.41 -2.35
C ASP A 77 15.28 -12.30 -1.88
N THR A 78 14.04 -12.42 -2.22
CA THR A 78 12.99 -11.47 -1.85
C THR A 78 12.14 -11.95 -0.67
N GLY A 79 12.50 -13.10 -0.10
CA GLY A 79 11.73 -13.75 0.94
C GLY A 79 10.34 -14.19 0.46
N GLN A 80 9.30 -13.87 1.22
CA GLN A 80 7.94 -14.27 0.87
C GLN A 80 7.46 -13.60 -0.43
N ASN A 81 7.05 -14.43 -1.39
CA ASN A 81 6.68 -13.97 -2.74
C ASN A 81 5.49 -13.01 -2.73
N SER A 82 4.45 -13.31 -1.95
CA SER A 82 3.25 -12.47 -1.90
C SER A 82 2.49 -12.70 -0.61
N PHE A 83 1.95 -11.64 -0.02
CA PHE A 83 1.03 -11.76 1.10
C PHE A 83 0.05 -10.58 1.14
N ALA A 84 -1.11 -10.82 1.75
CA ALA A 84 -2.11 -9.83 2.08
C ALA A 84 -2.57 -10.04 3.53
N LEU A 85 -3.04 -8.98 4.18
CA LEU A 85 -3.47 -9.01 5.55
C LEU A 85 -4.97 -9.28 5.67
N ASP A 86 -5.35 -10.18 6.56
CA ASP A 86 -6.74 -10.36 6.93
C ASP A 86 -7.14 -9.35 8.02
N ALA A 87 -7.92 -8.35 7.63
CA ALA A 87 -8.45 -7.31 8.51
C ALA A 87 -9.87 -7.61 9.02
N SER A 88 -10.38 -8.83 8.86
CA SER A 88 -11.76 -9.19 9.21
C SER A 88 -12.08 -8.97 10.70
N ARG A 89 -11.13 -9.23 11.59
CA ARG A 89 -11.27 -8.96 13.03
C ARG A 89 -11.47 -7.47 13.31
N PHE A 90 -10.68 -6.60 12.67
CA PHE A 90 -10.82 -5.16 12.82
C PHE A 90 -12.15 -4.67 12.25
N LYS A 91 -12.53 -5.17 11.07
CA LYS A 91 -13.84 -4.87 10.47
C LYS A 91 -14.99 -5.25 11.40
N LYS A 92 -14.95 -6.44 12.00
CA LYS A 92 -16.00 -6.92 12.91
C LYS A 92 -16.15 -6.00 14.14
N HIS A 93 -15.05 -5.59 14.75
CA HIS A 93 -15.07 -4.85 16.00
C HIS A 93 -15.24 -3.34 15.82
N PHE A 94 -14.74 -2.77 14.72
CA PHE A 94 -14.71 -1.33 14.48
C PHE A 94 -15.58 -0.88 13.30
N GLY A 95 -16.17 -1.79 12.54
CA GLY A 95 -16.97 -1.47 11.36
C GLY A 95 -16.14 -0.88 10.22
N TRP A 96 -14.82 -1.00 10.27
CA TRP A 96 -13.92 -0.42 9.28
C TRP A 96 -13.68 -1.36 8.09
N LYS A 97 -13.53 -0.75 6.93
CA LYS A 97 -13.01 -1.41 5.72
C LYS A 97 -12.21 -0.39 4.89
N PRO A 98 -11.24 -0.83 4.09
CA PRO A 98 -10.56 0.06 3.15
C PRO A 98 -11.55 0.56 2.10
N LYS A 99 -11.42 1.83 1.72
CA LYS A 99 -12.27 2.47 0.70
C LYS A 99 -11.50 2.75 -0.59
N THR A 100 -10.17 2.76 -0.51
CA THR A 100 -9.30 3.18 -1.59
C THR A 100 -8.56 1.97 -2.15
N VAL A 101 -8.78 1.68 -3.43
CA VAL A 101 -8.01 0.65 -4.13
C VAL A 101 -6.58 1.14 -4.39
N SER A 102 -5.61 0.21 -4.43
CA SER A 102 -4.17 0.53 -4.53
C SER A 102 -3.84 1.47 -5.70
N ARG A 103 -4.45 1.29 -6.87
CA ARG A 103 -4.25 2.17 -8.04
C ARG A 103 -4.64 3.62 -7.75
N THR A 104 -5.79 3.83 -7.11
CA THR A 104 -6.26 5.17 -6.72
C THR A 104 -5.36 5.77 -5.65
N GLY A 105 -4.98 5.00 -4.64
CA GLY A 105 -4.04 5.44 -3.60
C GLY A 105 -2.70 5.88 -4.16
N ILE A 106 -2.13 5.11 -5.10
CA ILE A 106 -0.88 5.47 -5.79
C ILE A 106 -1.05 6.78 -6.55
N LYS A 107 -2.13 6.95 -7.31
CA LYS A 107 -2.42 8.20 -8.05
C LYS A 107 -2.48 9.39 -7.10
N ASN A 108 -3.24 9.30 -6.02
CA ASN A 108 -3.37 10.37 -5.03
C ASN A 108 -2.03 10.71 -4.37
N THR A 109 -1.22 9.71 -4.06
CA THR A 109 0.13 9.89 -3.53
C THR A 109 1.03 10.64 -4.51
N LEU A 110 0.96 10.31 -5.81
CA LEU A 110 1.73 11.00 -6.84
C LEU A 110 1.31 12.48 -6.96
N LEU A 111 0.02 12.77 -6.98
CA LEU A 111 -0.50 14.14 -7.01
C LEU A 111 0.00 14.94 -5.81
N TRP A 112 -0.08 14.39 -4.62
CA TRP A 112 0.41 15.03 -3.40
C TRP A 112 1.91 15.40 -3.48
N PHE A 113 2.74 14.53 -4.05
CA PHE A 113 4.16 14.82 -4.25
C PHE A 113 4.41 15.85 -5.35
N GLN A 114 3.57 15.89 -6.38
CA GLN A 114 3.67 16.88 -7.46
C GLN A 114 3.32 18.28 -6.97
N GLU A 115 2.25 18.44 -6.21
CA GLU A 115 1.81 19.71 -5.63
C GLU A 115 2.85 20.34 -4.69
N ARG A 116 3.61 19.51 -3.96
CA ARG A 116 4.64 19.99 -3.04
C ARG A 116 5.98 20.31 -3.69
N LYS A 117 6.15 20.01 -4.97
CA LYS A 117 7.34 20.38 -5.73
C LYS A 117 7.17 21.65 -6.55
N ALA A 118 5.96 22.12 -6.64
CA ALA A 118 5.64 23.38 -7.31
C ALA A 118 5.91 24.60 -6.30
#